data_ce5dca300d724671b7c24695551f5c1f
#
_entry.id   ce5dca300d724671b7c24695551f5c1f
#
_cell.length_a   1.000
_cell.length_b   1.000
_cell.length_c   1.000
_cell.angle_alpha   90.00
_cell.angle_beta   90.00
_cell.angle_gamma   90.00
#
_symmetry.space_group_name_H-M   'P 1'
#
loop_
_entity.id
_entity.type
_entity.pdbx_description
1 polymer ?
#
loop_
_entity_poly.entity_id
_entity_poly.type
_entity_poly.pdbx_seq_one_letter_code
_entity_poly.pdbx_strand_id
1 'polypeptide(L)'
;VKVALLSDCYLPRLGGIEVQTHDLAQQLLALGHEVEAFTATRGAEGQMHGEVTVVDGVPVHRLAARMPWELPVNPWAPKELRRRLVEGGFDVAHVQTGVVSPFAWDCTRVTVGLGLPTAMTWHCMLAGVAPAFGVAGFVRRWAARGVAMSAVSEVAAEPLRRLVGDGVHVGVLPNGIDVARWAVGDPGERAPGPLRLVTATRLAARKRPAALVALVERAAALAGPGSLELTVLGEGPDRGRVERYVRDHGLDWVHLPGRVTREELRARYAASDVYLSPARLESFGIAALEARTVGLPVIGRQGSGVGEFVTDGVNGRVVDSDDAMAVAIADLARDPAEVARMRARNLAEPPAQEWSRVARLAVAEYERAVGLVRR
;
A
#
# COMPACT_ATOMS: atom_id res chain seq x y z
N VAL A 1 -9.79 -23.79 -5.87
CA VAL A 1 -9.57 -22.89 -7.02
C VAL A 1 -8.09 -22.64 -7.14
N LYS A 2 -7.56 -22.76 -8.37
CA LYS A 2 -6.16 -22.48 -8.67
C LYS A 2 -6.02 -21.05 -9.21
N VAL A 3 -5.29 -20.22 -8.48
CA VAL A 3 -5.14 -18.77 -8.71
C VAL A 3 -3.76 -18.45 -9.26
N ALA A 4 -3.69 -17.73 -10.39
CA ALA A 4 -2.47 -17.11 -10.87
C ALA A 4 -2.38 -15.66 -10.37
N LEU A 5 -1.46 -15.33 -9.46
CA LEU A 5 -1.18 -13.96 -9.03
C LEU A 5 -0.12 -13.33 -9.94
N LEU A 6 -0.48 -12.24 -10.60
CA LEU A 6 0.33 -11.61 -11.64
C LEU A 6 0.71 -10.19 -11.20
N SER A 7 2.01 -9.90 -11.05
CA SER A 7 2.49 -8.60 -10.59
C SER A 7 3.83 -8.23 -11.22
N ASP A 8 4.03 -6.96 -11.59
CA ASP A 8 5.34 -6.46 -12.04
C ASP A 8 6.43 -6.79 -11.03
N CYS A 9 6.12 -6.62 -9.76
CA CYS A 9 7.06 -6.72 -8.67
C CYS A 9 6.61 -7.74 -7.62
N TYR A 10 7.56 -8.50 -7.10
CA TYR A 10 7.36 -9.50 -6.05
C TYR A 10 8.63 -9.62 -5.19
N LEU A 11 8.56 -10.35 -4.08
CA LEU A 11 9.72 -10.63 -3.25
C LEU A 11 10.88 -11.26 -4.07
N PRO A 12 12.15 -10.94 -3.81
CA PRO A 12 12.70 -10.25 -2.64
C PRO A 12 12.66 -8.72 -2.68
N ARG A 13 12.15 -8.12 -3.76
CA ARG A 13 11.95 -6.67 -3.81
C ARG A 13 10.95 -6.27 -2.74
N LEU A 14 11.30 -5.25 -1.93
CA LEU A 14 10.45 -4.76 -0.84
C LEU A 14 9.72 -3.49 -1.24
N GLY A 15 8.41 -3.55 -1.20
CA GLY A 15 7.48 -2.45 -1.42
C GLY A 15 6.09 -2.85 -0.95
N GLY A 16 5.14 -1.91 -0.97
CA GLY A 16 3.80 -2.17 -0.47
C GLY A 16 3.05 -3.22 -1.30
N ILE A 17 3.13 -3.14 -2.64
CA ILE A 17 2.44 -4.08 -3.54
C ILE A 17 3.02 -5.49 -3.41
N GLU A 18 4.34 -5.61 -3.38
CA GLU A 18 5.06 -6.88 -3.30
C GLU A 18 4.67 -7.67 -2.05
N VAL A 19 4.69 -6.98 -0.91
CA VAL A 19 4.31 -7.56 0.37
C VAL A 19 2.84 -7.92 0.39
N GLN A 20 1.94 -7.03 -0.05
CA GLN A 20 0.51 -7.28 -0.08
C GLN A 20 0.14 -8.42 -1.02
N THR A 21 0.81 -8.55 -2.17
CA THR A 21 0.59 -9.66 -3.11
C THR A 21 1.02 -10.99 -2.48
N HIS A 22 2.15 -11.00 -1.77
CA HIS A 22 2.64 -12.19 -1.08
C HIS A 22 1.75 -12.57 0.11
N ASP A 23 1.39 -11.60 0.95
CA ASP A 23 0.49 -11.85 2.08
C ASP A 23 -0.89 -12.35 1.61
N LEU A 24 -1.43 -11.82 0.50
CA LEU A 24 -2.64 -12.36 -0.14
C LEU A 24 -2.45 -13.81 -0.58
N ALA A 25 -1.31 -14.15 -1.18
CA ALA A 25 -1.03 -15.54 -1.57
C ALA A 25 -1.07 -16.47 -0.36
N GLN A 26 -0.46 -16.10 0.77
CA GLN A 26 -0.48 -16.87 2.01
C GLN A 26 -1.90 -17.08 2.55
N GLN A 27 -2.74 -16.04 2.50
CA GLN A 27 -4.12 -16.12 2.95
C GLN A 27 -4.98 -17.02 2.04
N LEU A 28 -4.77 -16.97 0.74
CA LEU A 28 -5.47 -17.85 -0.21
C LEU A 28 -5.06 -19.31 -0.02
N LEU A 29 -3.76 -19.60 0.22
CA LEU A 29 -3.29 -20.93 0.58
C LEU A 29 -3.93 -21.43 1.88
N ALA A 30 -4.03 -20.56 2.91
CA ALA A 30 -4.69 -20.89 4.17
C ALA A 30 -6.20 -21.17 4.02
N LEU A 31 -6.85 -20.60 3.01
CA LEU A 31 -8.24 -20.89 2.63
C LEU A 31 -8.38 -22.17 1.77
N GLY A 32 -7.29 -22.88 1.50
CA GLY A 32 -7.32 -24.12 0.72
C GLY A 32 -7.31 -23.92 -0.81
N HIS A 33 -6.94 -22.74 -1.30
CA HIS A 33 -6.72 -22.50 -2.72
C HIS A 33 -5.29 -22.89 -3.12
N GLU A 34 -5.09 -23.26 -4.38
CA GLU A 34 -3.75 -23.36 -4.97
C GLU A 34 -3.36 -21.99 -5.53
N VAL A 35 -2.13 -21.55 -5.25
CA VAL A 35 -1.67 -20.22 -5.66
C VAL A 35 -0.26 -20.31 -6.25
N GLU A 36 -0.08 -19.72 -7.42
CA GLU A 36 1.24 -19.50 -8.02
C GLU A 36 1.39 -18.04 -8.41
N ALA A 37 2.56 -17.47 -8.16
CA ALA A 37 2.87 -16.07 -8.51
C ALA A 37 3.70 -15.97 -9.78
N PHE A 38 3.45 -14.96 -10.61
CA PHE A 38 4.19 -14.64 -11.82
C PHE A 38 4.68 -13.20 -11.75
N THR A 39 5.97 -12.98 -11.97
CA THR A 39 6.54 -11.64 -11.80
C THR A 39 7.72 -11.38 -12.74
N ALA A 40 7.92 -10.10 -13.08
CA ALA A 40 9.13 -9.62 -13.75
C ALA A 40 10.28 -9.27 -12.79
N THR A 41 10.17 -9.63 -11.50
CA THR A 41 11.23 -9.45 -10.52
C THR A 41 12.13 -10.68 -10.44
N ARG A 42 13.46 -10.46 -10.41
CA ARG A 42 14.45 -11.54 -10.20
C ARG A 42 14.30 -12.17 -8.83
N GLY A 43 14.69 -13.43 -8.70
CA GLY A 43 14.82 -14.10 -7.41
C GLY A 43 16.01 -13.57 -6.60
N ALA A 44 16.09 -13.99 -5.32
CA ALA A 44 17.11 -13.54 -4.39
C ALA A 44 18.54 -13.88 -4.84
N GLU A 45 18.71 -15.00 -5.53
CA GLU A 45 20.01 -15.47 -6.08
C GLU A 45 20.16 -15.14 -7.58
N GLY A 46 19.33 -14.22 -8.09
CA GLY A 46 19.39 -13.74 -9.48
C GLY A 46 18.58 -14.54 -10.48
N GLN A 47 17.70 -15.45 -10.05
CA GLN A 47 16.81 -16.23 -10.94
C GLN A 47 15.98 -15.33 -11.85
N MET A 48 15.89 -15.69 -13.10
CA MET A 48 15.29 -14.89 -14.17
C MET A 48 14.32 -15.70 -15.02
N HIS A 49 14.15 -15.28 -16.27
CA HIS A 49 13.22 -15.84 -17.23
C HIS A 49 13.31 -17.36 -17.33
N GLY A 50 12.20 -18.02 -17.08
CA GLY A 50 12.07 -19.49 -17.15
C GLY A 50 12.30 -20.22 -15.83
N GLU A 51 12.79 -19.57 -14.79
CA GLU A 51 13.03 -20.20 -13.48
C GLU A 51 11.82 -20.08 -12.55
N VAL A 52 11.64 -21.08 -11.71
CA VAL A 52 10.63 -21.08 -10.63
C VAL A 52 11.36 -21.16 -9.30
N THR A 53 11.01 -20.25 -8.40
CA THR A 53 11.48 -20.27 -7.00
C THR A 53 10.31 -20.52 -6.09
N VAL A 54 10.54 -21.01 -4.88
CA VAL A 54 9.50 -21.13 -3.86
C VAL A 54 9.77 -20.08 -2.77
N VAL A 55 8.77 -19.29 -2.45
CA VAL A 55 8.83 -18.26 -1.39
C VAL A 55 7.70 -18.55 -0.42
N ASP A 56 8.02 -18.95 0.80
CA ASP A 56 7.07 -19.32 1.85
C ASP A 56 5.93 -20.23 1.35
N GLY A 57 6.32 -21.29 0.58
CA GLY A 57 5.37 -22.26 0.02
C GLY A 57 4.67 -21.83 -1.29
N VAL A 58 4.84 -20.59 -1.75
CA VAL A 58 4.28 -20.11 -3.01
C VAL A 58 5.27 -20.34 -4.14
N PRO A 59 4.92 -21.11 -5.20
CA PRO A 59 5.72 -21.17 -6.43
C PRO A 59 5.71 -19.80 -7.13
N VAL A 60 6.89 -19.25 -7.43
CA VAL A 60 7.06 -17.95 -8.07
C VAL A 60 7.77 -18.11 -9.40
N HIS A 61 7.05 -17.89 -10.47
CA HIS A 61 7.56 -17.91 -11.84
C HIS A 61 8.30 -16.61 -12.15
N ARG A 62 9.62 -16.66 -12.25
CA ARG A 62 10.48 -15.51 -12.55
C ARG A 62 10.52 -15.27 -14.04
N LEU A 63 9.81 -14.28 -14.51
CA LEU A 63 9.75 -13.87 -15.91
C LEU A 63 10.55 -12.57 -16.15
N ALA A 64 11.53 -12.30 -15.28
CA ALA A 64 12.42 -11.16 -15.39
C ALA A 64 13.38 -11.29 -16.58
N ALA A 65 13.76 -10.16 -17.19
CA ALA A 65 14.84 -10.06 -18.15
C ALA A 65 15.95 -9.13 -17.62
N ARG A 66 17.15 -9.21 -18.22
CA ARG A 66 18.21 -8.23 -17.94
C ARG A 66 17.87 -6.92 -18.64
N MET A 67 17.31 -5.99 -17.87
CA MET A 67 16.97 -4.65 -18.34
C MET A 67 17.78 -3.58 -17.59
N PRO A 68 18.12 -2.45 -18.23
CA PRO A 68 18.70 -1.32 -17.53
C PRO A 68 17.79 -0.89 -16.34
N TRP A 69 18.44 -0.45 -15.24
CA TRP A 69 17.76 0.02 -14.01
C TRP A 69 16.75 -0.99 -13.42
N GLU A 70 16.92 -2.29 -13.67
CA GLU A 70 16.02 -3.35 -13.17
C GLU A 70 14.53 -3.11 -13.48
N LEU A 71 14.25 -2.51 -14.64
CA LEU A 71 12.88 -2.28 -15.06
C LEU A 71 12.13 -3.62 -15.17
N PRO A 72 10.91 -3.73 -14.64
CA PRO A 72 10.09 -4.94 -14.68
C PRO A 72 9.44 -5.11 -16.06
N VAL A 73 10.27 -5.20 -17.10
CA VAL A 73 9.85 -5.38 -18.49
C VAL A 73 10.58 -6.58 -19.08
N ASN A 74 9.85 -7.45 -19.74
CA ASN A 74 10.41 -8.56 -20.49
C ASN A 74 9.58 -8.82 -21.77
N PRO A 75 10.07 -8.46 -22.97
CA PRO A 75 9.34 -8.66 -24.21
C PRO A 75 9.00 -10.12 -24.54
N TRP A 76 9.72 -11.07 -23.96
CA TRP A 76 9.48 -12.51 -24.15
C TRP A 76 8.51 -13.10 -23.11
N ALA A 77 8.25 -12.39 -22.03
CA ALA A 77 7.37 -12.85 -20.95
C ALA A 77 5.96 -13.26 -21.44
N PRO A 78 5.30 -12.54 -22.36
CA PRO A 78 3.94 -12.91 -22.79
C PRO A 78 3.83 -14.32 -23.39
N LYS A 79 4.83 -14.76 -24.16
CA LYS A 79 4.84 -16.11 -24.74
C LYS A 79 5.00 -17.19 -23.67
N GLU A 80 5.95 -17.00 -22.77
CA GLU A 80 6.23 -17.93 -21.69
C GLU A 80 5.08 -17.95 -20.66
N LEU A 81 4.54 -16.80 -20.31
CA LEU A 81 3.36 -16.69 -19.45
C LEU A 81 2.17 -17.46 -20.03
N ARG A 82 1.88 -17.26 -21.33
CA ARG A 82 0.78 -17.97 -22.00
C ARG A 82 0.95 -19.49 -21.90
N ARG A 83 2.15 -19.99 -22.17
CA ARG A 83 2.47 -21.42 -22.07
C ARG A 83 2.19 -21.94 -20.66
N ARG A 84 2.71 -21.26 -19.64
CA ARG A 84 2.58 -21.69 -18.23
C ARG A 84 1.15 -21.61 -17.72
N LEU A 85 0.40 -20.59 -18.12
CA LEU A 85 -1.01 -20.48 -17.72
C LEU A 85 -1.85 -21.62 -18.31
N VAL A 86 -1.59 -22.02 -19.57
CA VAL A 86 -2.26 -23.14 -20.22
C VAL A 86 -1.86 -24.48 -19.58
N GLU A 87 -0.56 -24.72 -19.39
CA GLU A 87 -0.04 -25.96 -18.78
C GLU A 87 -0.44 -26.09 -17.31
N GLY A 88 -0.55 -24.96 -16.59
CA GLY A 88 -0.86 -24.93 -15.17
C GLY A 88 -2.34 -25.13 -14.84
N GLY A 89 -3.26 -24.96 -15.79
CA GLY A 89 -4.69 -25.19 -15.60
C GLY A 89 -5.32 -24.29 -14.55
N PHE A 90 -5.03 -22.97 -14.58
CA PHE A 90 -5.56 -22.00 -13.64
C PHE A 90 -7.04 -21.72 -13.87
N ASP A 91 -7.80 -21.56 -12.78
CA ASP A 91 -9.22 -21.22 -12.80
C ASP A 91 -9.44 -19.71 -12.96
N VAL A 92 -8.52 -18.90 -12.38
CA VAL A 92 -8.60 -17.43 -12.37
C VAL A 92 -7.21 -16.82 -12.33
N ALA A 93 -7.09 -15.65 -12.94
CA ALA A 93 -5.92 -14.78 -12.84
C ALA A 93 -6.25 -13.53 -12.03
N HIS A 94 -5.35 -13.12 -11.13
CA HIS A 94 -5.46 -11.86 -10.39
C HIS A 94 -4.25 -10.97 -10.68
N VAL A 95 -4.47 -9.89 -11.39
CA VAL A 95 -3.44 -8.93 -11.80
C VAL A 95 -3.35 -7.79 -10.80
N GLN A 96 -2.16 -7.58 -10.23
CA GLN A 96 -1.83 -6.45 -9.36
C GLN A 96 -1.18 -5.35 -10.19
N THR A 97 -1.79 -4.19 -10.29
CA THR A 97 -1.32 -3.14 -11.22
C THR A 97 -1.15 -1.78 -10.57
N GLY A 98 -0.20 -1.02 -11.10
CA GLY A 98 0.04 0.38 -10.80
C GLY A 98 -0.24 1.28 -12.00
N VAL A 99 0.21 2.56 -11.92
CA VAL A 99 0.06 3.53 -13.03
C VAL A 99 0.89 3.12 -14.25
N VAL A 100 2.12 2.67 -14.02
CA VAL A 100 3.03 2.18 -15.06
C VAL A 100 3.41 0.76 -14.68
N SER A 101 2.75 -0.21 -15.30
CA SER A 101 2.86 -1.63 -14.99
C SER A 101 2.91 -2.46 -16.27
N PRO A 102 3.99 -2.36 -17.06
CA PRO A 102 4.05 -2.98 -18.39
C PRO A 102 3.87 -4.48 -18.35
N PHE A 103 4.46 -5.18 -17.37
CA PHE A 103 4.31 -6.61 -17.22
C PHE A 103 2.87 -7.00 -16.83
N ALA A 104 2.26 -6.29 -15.88
CA ALA A 104 0.87 -6.54 -15.49
C ALA A 104 -0.11 -6.29 -16.65
N TRP A 105 0.16 -5.29 -17.52
CA TRP A 105 -0.62 -5.04 -18.71
C TRP A 105 -0.47 -6.15 -19.76
N ASP A 106 0.74 -6.65 -19.95
CA ASP A 106 1.00 -7.82 -20.80
C ASP A 106 0.32 -9.07 -20.23
N CYS A 107 0.36 -9.27 -18.91
CA CYS A 107 -0.36 -10.35 -18.25
C CYS A 107 -1.86 -10.28 -18.54
N THR A 108 -2.46 -9.11 -18.39
CA THR A 108 -3.89 -8.92 -18.68
C THR A 108 -4.24 -9.21 -20.13
N ARG A 109 -3.39 -8.77 -21.06
CA ARG A 109 -3.57 -9.08 -22.49
C ARG A 109 -3.54 -10.59 -22.75
N VAL A 110 -2.63 -11.31 -22.10
CA VAL A 110 -2.49 -12.77 -22.23
C VAL A 110 -3.69 -13.49 -21.62
N THR A 111 -4.09 -13.16 -20.39
CA THR A 111 -5.21 -13.83 -19.70
C THR A 111 -6.53 -13.62 -20.42
N VAL A 112 -6.82 -12.38 -20.84
CA VAL A 112 -7.99 -12.06 -21.67
C VAL A 112 -7.95 -12.77 -23.02
N GLY A 113 -6.77 -12.87 -23.64
CA GLY A 113 -6.59 -13.60 -24.92
C GLY A 113 -6.72 -15.12 -24.80
N LEU A 114 -6.63 -15.67 -23.59
CA LEU A 114 -6.88 -17.08 -23.26
C LEU A 114 -8.33 -17.34 -22.85
N GLY A 115 -9.14 -16.31 -22.63
CA GLY A 115 -10.46 -16.45 -22.01
C GLY A 115 -10.39 -16.85 -20.54
N LEU A 116 -9.22 -16.68 -19.87
CA LEU A 116 -9.07 -16.97 -18.46
C LEU A 116 -9.76 -15.87 -17.63
N PRO A 117 -10.70 -16.23 -16.73
CA PRO A 117 -11.32 -15.26 -15.82
C PRO A 117 -10.25 -14.41 -15.14
N THR A 118 -10.39 -13.09 -15.23
CA THR A 118 -9.34 -12.17 -14.77
C THR A 118 -9.90 -11.10 -13.85
N ALA A 119 -9.40 -11.07 -12.61
CA ALA A 119 -9.53 -9.96 -11.68
C ALA A 119 -8.32 -9.03 -11.80
N MET A 120 -8.52 -7.72 -11.63
CA MET A 120 -7.45 -6.72 -11.66
C MET A 120 -7.65 -5.72 -10.53
N THR A 121 -6.63 -5.59 -9.66
CA THR A 121 -6.64 -4.62 -8.56
C THR A 121 -5.62 -3.51 -8.80
N TRP A 122 -6.11 -2.26 -8.72
CA TRP A 122 -5.30 -1.05 -8.86
C TRP A 122 -4.80 -0.56 -7.50
N HIS A 123 -3.47 -0.51 -7.35
CA HIS A 123 -2.79 -0.08 -6.12
C HIS A 123 -2.41 1.40 -6.11
N CYS A 124 -2.84 2.18 -7.09
CA CYS A 124 -2.47 3.58 -7.25
C CYS A 124 -3.67 4.43 -7.63
N MET A 125 -3.57 5.72 -7.35
CA MET A 125 -4.52 6.71 -7.84
C MET A 125 -4.21 7.06 -9.30
N LEU A 126 -5.19 6.91 -10.18
CA LEU A 126 -5.07 7.29 -11.60
C LEU A 126 -5.29 8.79 -11.84
N ALA A 127 -5.54 9.57 -10.79
CA ALA A 127 -5.83 11.00 -10.88
C ALA A 127 -4.67 11.76 -11.58
N GLY A 128 -4.99 12.46 -12.66
CA GLY A 128 -4.09 13.33 -13.40
C GLY A 128 -3.08 12.64 -14.33
N VAL A 129 -2.93 11.33 -14.28
CA VAL A 129 -1.92 10.58 -15.07
C VAL A 129 -2.53 9.77 -16.20
N ALA A 130 -3.77 9.33 -16.06
CA ALA A 130 -4.47 8.49 -17.02
C ALA A 130 -4.53 9.03 -18.47
N PRO A 131 -4.76 10.32 -18.73
CA PRO A 131 -4.78 10.84 -20.09
C PRO A 131 -3.41 10.84 -20.78
N ALA A 132 -2.33 11.08 -20.00
CA ALA A 132 -0.98 11.21 -20.54
C ALA A 132 -0.39 9.88 -21.07
N PHE A 133 -0.89 8.73 -20.58
CA PHE A 133 -0.37 7.40 -20.95
C PHE A 133 -1.33 6.56 -21.81
N GLY A 134 -2.42 7.14 -22.29
CA GLY A 134 -3.43 6.36 -23.04
C GLY A 134 -4.08 5.23 -22.25
N VAL A 135 -3.89 5.23 -20.92
CA VAL A 135 -4.37 4.20 -19.99
C VAL A 135 -5.89 4.05 -20.08
N ALA A 136 -6.61 5.15 -20.33
CA ALA A 136 -8.08 5.15 -20.49
C ALA A 136 -8.55 4.15 -21.55
N GLY A 137 -7.89 4.06 -22.69
CA GLY A 137 -8.27 3.15 -23.78
C GLY A 137 -8.07 1.67 -23.45
N PHE A 138 -6.99 1.34 -22.76
CA PHE A 138 -6.73 -0.03 -22.32
C PHE A 138 -7.70 -0.49 -21.22
N VAL A 139 -7.92 0.35 -20.21
CA VAL A 139 -8.83 0.06 -19.09
C VAL A 139 -10.24 -0.22 -19.58
N ARG A 140 -10.79 0.64 -20.45
CA ARG A 140 -12.11 0.43 -21.07
C ARG A 140 -12.17 -0.86 -21.88
N ARG A 141 -11.13 -1.15 -22.64
CA ARG A 141 -11.06 -2.38 -23.45
C ARG A 141 -11.05 -3.65 -22.60
N TRP A 142 -10.33 -3.64 -21.48
CA TRP A 142 -10.30 -4.77 -20.55
C TRP A 142 -11.64 -4.92 -19.83
N ALA A 143 -12.24 -3.84 -19.37
CA ALA A 143 -13.58 -3.85 -18.79
C ALA A 143 -14.61 -4.45 -19.76
N ALA A 144 -14.60 -4.00 -21.03
CA ALA A 144 -15.49 -4.52 -22.07
C ALA A 144 -15.24 -6.00 -22.41
N ARG A 145 -14.10 -6.55 -22.04
CA ARG A 145 -13.74 -7.96 -22.22
C ARG A 145 -13.93 -8.81 -20.96
N GLY A 146 -14.65 -8.29 -19.97
CA GLY A 146 -15.01 -9.06 -18.78
C GLY A 146 -13.93 -9.12 -17.71
N VAL A 147 -12.93 -8.21 -17.69
CA VAL A 147 -12.01 -8.10 -16.55
C VAL A 147 -12.74 -7.50 -15.35
N ALA A 148 -12.75 -8.22 -14.23
CA ALA A 148 -13.31 -7.76 -12.96
C ALA A 148 -12.35 -6.75 -12.34
N MET A 149 -12.72 -5.47 -12.33
CA MET A 149 -11.86 -4.39 -11.86
C MET A 149 -12.15 -4.00 -10.42
N SER A 150 -11.10 -3.76 -9.65
CA SER A 150 -11.15 -3.22 -8.31
C SER A 150 -9.99 -2.24 -8.05
N ALA A 151 -10.09 -1.47 -6.99
CA ALA A 151 -9.02 -0.64 -6.48
C ALA A 151 -8.89 -0.81 -4.97
N VAL A 152 -7.74 -0.41 -4.41
CA VAL A 152 -7.44 -0.63 -2.98
C VAL A 152 -8.21 0.28 -2.03
N SER A 153 -8.92 1.29 -2.53
CA SER A 153 -9.70 2.22 -1.74
C SER A 153 -10.78 2.87 -2.60
N GLU A 154 -11.76 3.47 -1.97
CA GLU A 154 -12.82 4.24 -2.66
C GLU A 154 -12.23 5.42 -3.44
N VAL A 155 -11.26 6.12 -2.82
CA VAL A 155 -10.54 7.24 -3.46
C VAL A 155 -9.76 6.79 -4.71
N ALA A 156 -9.24 5.57 -4.72
CA ALA A 156 -8.55 5.00 -5.89
C ALA A 156 -9.56 4.44 -6.91
N ALA A 157 -10.72 3.94 -6.47
CA ALA A 157 -11.76 3.40 -7.35
C ALA A 157 -12.49 4.49 -8.16
N GLU A 158 -12.72 5.65 -7.59
CA GLU A 158 -13.48 6.73 -8.21
C GLU A 158 -12.89 7.22 -9.57
N PRO A 159 -11.59 7.50 -9.70
CA PRO A 159 -11.01 7.80 -11.02
C PRO A 159 -11.10 6.63 -12.00
N LEU A 160 -11.05 5.39 -11.52
CA LEU A 160 -11.18 4.20 -12.35
C LEU A 160 -12.63 4.05 -12.87
N ARG A 161 -13.65 4.29 -12.03
CA ARG A 161 -15.07 4.31 -12.43
C ARG A 161 -15.31 5.31 -13.55
N ARG A 162 -14.76 6.53 -13.42
CA ARG A 162 -14.85 7.55 -14.49
C ARG A 162 -14.20 7.09 -15.80
N LEU A 163 -13.11 6.32 -15.71
CA LEU A 163 -12.42 5.81 -16.90
C LEU A 163 -13.18 4.69 -17.59
N VAL A 164 -13.77 3.76 -16.87
CA VAL A 164 -14.50 2.64 -17.47
C VAL A 164 -15.90 3.02 -17.95
N GLY A 165 -16.49 4.07 -17.35
CA GLY A 165 -17.82 4.59 -17.67
C GLY A 165 -18.95 3.87 -16.94
N ASP A 166 -20.16 4.39 -17.12
CA ASP A 166 -21.36 3.87 -16.49
C ASP A 166 -21.65 2.42 -16.94
N GLY A 167 -22.15 1.62 -16.03
CA GLY A 167 -22.48 0.21 -16.28
C GLY A 167 -21.36 -0.79 -16.01
N VAL A 168 -20.12 -0.34 -15.75
CA VAL A 168 -19.02 -1.22 -15.31
C VAL A 168 -18.83 -1.10 -13.80
N HIS A 169 -19.04 -2.20 -13.10
CA HIS A 169 -18.78 -2.25 -11.65
C HIS A 169 -17.27 -2.26 -11.37
N VAL A 170 -16.82 -1.34 -10.53
CA VAL A 170 -15.46 -1.30 -9.97
C VAL A 170 -15.56 -1.52 -8.47
N GLY A 171 -15.03 -2.64 -8.01
CA GLY A 171 -15.01 -3.03 -6.60
C GLY A 171 -13.95 -2.28 -5.79
N VAL A 172 -14.04 -2.38 -4.46
CA VAL A 172 -12.97 -1.99 -3.54
C VAL A 172 -12.43 -3.25 -2.89
N LEU A 173 -11.16 -3.57 -3.19
CA LEU A 173 -10.40 -4.64 -2.56
C LEU A 173 -9.25 -4.01 -1.78
N PRO A 174 -9.42 -3.74 -0.49
CA PRO A 174 -8.42 -3.05 0.31
C PRO A 174 -7.17 -3.91 0.51
N ASN A 175 -6.05 -3.26 0.87
CA ASN A 175 -4.90 -3.98 1.38
C ASN A 175 -5.22 -4.60 2.74
N GLY A 176 -4.69 -5.80 2.99
CA GLY A 176 -4.90 -6.51 4.23
C GLY A 176 -3.84 -6.23 5.29
N ILE A 177 -4.19 -6.48 6.54
CA ILE A 177 -3.28 -6.44 7.68
C ILE A 177 -3.50 -7.67 8.56
N ASP A 178 -2.41 -8.21 9.10
CA ASP A 178 -2.45 -9.20 10.17
C ASP A 178 -2.54 -8.46 11.52
N VAL A 179 -3.76 -8.33 12.01
CA VAL A 179 -4.04 -7.61 13.26
C VAL A 179 -3.29 -8.26 14.43
N ALA A 180 -3.24 -9.58 14.52
CA ALA A 180 -2.57 -10.27 15.62
C ALA A 180 -1.05 -10.00 15.63
N ARG A 181 -0.43 -9.98 14.45
CA ARG A 181 1.01 -9.67 14.31
C ARG A 181 1.34 -8.24 14.68
N TRP A 182 0.47 -7.27 14.35
CA TRP A 182 0.69 -5.85 14.63
C TRP A 182 0.20 -5.43 16.01
N ALA A 183 -0.73 -6.14 16.62
CA ALA A 183 -1.23 -5.81 17.94
C ALA A 183 -0.09 -5.73 18.96
N VAL A 184 -0.18 -4.73 19.81
CA VAL A 184 0.67 -4.56 21.01
C VAL A 184 -0.24 -4.54 22.22
N GLY A 185 0.28 -4.98 23.37
CA GLY A 185 -0.43 -4.79 24.64
C GLY A 185 -0.65 -3.31 24.93
N ASP A 186 -1.54 -3.02 25.87
CA ASP A 186 -1.72 -1.66 26.34
C ASP A 186 -0.38 -1.16 26.92
N PRO A 187 0.22 -0.08 26.36
CA PRO A 187 1.49 0.45 26.85
C PRO A 187 1.35 1.16 28.22
N GLY A 188 0.13 1.22 28.79
CA GLY A 188 -0.15 1.94 30.03
C GLY A 188 -0.12 3.46 29.88
N GLU A 189 -0.11 4.16 31.02
CA GLU A 189 0.01 5.61 31.04
C GLU A 189 1.38 6.06 30.53
N ARG A 190 1.35 7.02 29.64
CA ARG A 190 2.55 7.62 29.08
C ARG A 190 3.24 8.52 30.10
N ALA A 191 4.57 8.42 30.22
CA ALA A 191 5.36 9.38 30.98
C ALA A 191 5.26 10.79 30.34
N PRO A 192 5.21 11.85 31.15
CA PRO A 192 5.25 13.22 30.66
C PRO A 192 6.46 13.49 29.75
N GLY A 193 6.26 14.24 28.69
CA GLY A 193 7.31 14.57 27.74
C GLY A 193 6.76 15.07 26.38
N PRO A 194 7.62 15.30 25.38
CA PRO A 194 7.20 15.75 24.06
C PRO A 194 6.26 14.76 23.39
N LEU A 195 5.32 15.21 22.57
CA LEU A 195 4.50 14.35 21.72
C LEU A 195 5.39 13.68 20.67
N ARG A 196 5.48 12.33 20.70
CA ARG A 196 6.33 11.54 19.82
C ARG A 196 5.59 11.22 18.53
N LEU A 197 5.99 11.90 17.47
CA LEU A 197 5.46 11.73 16.14
C LEU A 197 6.29 10.71 15.35
N VAL A 198 5.64 9.89 14.55
CA VAL A 198 6.31 8.94 13.68
C VAL A 198 5.69 8.93 12.28
N THR A 199 6.53 8.71 11.28
CA THR A 199 6.11 8.34 9.93
C THR A 199 7.03 7.26 9.38
N ALA A 200 6.50 6.35 8.57
CA ALA A 200 7.28 5.37 7.82
C ALA A 200 6.96 5.48 6.34
N THR A 201 7.95 5.85 5.53
CA THR A 201 7.72 6.11 4.12
C THR A 201 9.02 6.03 3.31
N ARG A 202 8.89 5.78 2.00
CA ARG A 202 10.02 6.02 1.09
C ARG A 202 10.32 7.52 1.01
N LEU A 203 11.55 7.91 1.24
CA LEU A 203 11.98 9.31 1.17
C LEU A 203 12.10 9.76 -0.30
N ALA A 204 10.97 9.99 -0.94
CA ALA A 204 10.87 10.42 -2.33
C ALA A 204 9.87 11.58 -2.45
N ALA A 205 10.03 12.43 -3.45
CA ALA A 205 9.28 13.68 -3.63
C ALA A 205 7.74 13.48 -3.53
N ARG A 206 7.19 12.38 -4.08
CA ARG A 206 5.78 12.06 -3.99
C ARG A 206 5.27 11.88 -2.55
N LYS A 207 6.12 11.39 -1.65
CA LYS A 207 5.81 11.18 -0.23
C LYS A 207 6.08 12.42 0.64
N ARG A 208 6.66 13.47 0.05
CA ARG A 208 6.84 14.80 0.64
C ARG A 208 7.63 14.84 1.97
N PRO A 209 8.75 14.11 2.12
CA PRO A 209 9.43 14.02 3.43
C PRO A 209 9.98 15.37 3.92
N ALA A 210 10.52 16.21 3.05
CA ALA A 210 11.00 17.55 3.43
C ALA A 210 9.83 18.48 3.83
N ALA A 211 8.70 18.42 3.12
CA ALA A 211 7.52 19.19 3.47
C ALA A 211 6.90 18.71 4.80
N LEU A 212 7.02 17.42 5.12
CA LEU A 212 6.61 16.89 6.42
C LEU A 212 7.43 17.54 7.56
N VAL A 213 8.76 17.56 7.45
CA VAL A 213 9.61 18.18 8.48
C VAL A 213 9.26 19.64 8.66
N ALA A 214 9.10 20.38 7.56
CA ALA A 214 8.72 21.81 7.61
C ALA A 214 7.36 22.06 8.24
N LEU A 215 6.36 21.18 8.00
CA LEU A 215 5.06 21.34 8.67
C LEU A 215 5.11 20.98 10.15
N VAL A 216 5.94 20.00 10.55
CA VAL A 216 6.11 19.66 11.98
C VAL A 216 6.91 20.75 12.72
N GLU A 217 7.89 21.40 12.06
CA GLU A 217 8.56 22.58 12.59
C GLU A 217 7.54 23.72 12.89
N ARG A 218 6.59 23.96 11.97
CA ARG A 218 5.49 24.93 12.25
C ARG A 218 4.60 24.49 13.40
N ALA A 219 4.29 23.19 13.48
CA ALA A 219 3.53 22.66 14.61
C ALA A 219 4.26 22.85 15.93
N ALA A 220 5.58 22.66 15.98
CA ALA A 220 6.41 22.91 17.16
C ALA A 220 6.40 24.38 17.56
N ALA A 221 6.46 25.30 16.59
CA ALA A 221 6.32 26.75 16.88
C ALA A 221 4.95 27.09 17.47
N LEU A 222 3.87 26.41 17.05
CA LEU A 222 2.54 26.58 17.59
C LEU A 222 2.39 25.94 18.99
N ALA A 223 2.93 24.74 19.20
CA ALA A 223 2.77 23.99 20.46
C ALA A 223 3.69 24.48 21.58
N GLY A 224 4.81 25.10 21.23
CA GLY A 224 5.84 25.61 22.15
C GLY A 224 7.14 24.78 22.12
N PRO A 225 8.24 25.33 22.64
CA PRO A 225 9.55 24.66 22.66
C PRO A 225 9.51 23.34 23.42
N GLY A 226 10.18 22.30 22.89
CA GLY A 226 10.28 20.99 23.54
C GLY A 226 8.98 20.17 23.58
N SER A 227 7.95 20.60 22.83
CA SER A 227 6.64 19.92 22.81
C SER A 227 6.57 18.73 21.89
N LEU A 228 7.47 18.61 20.90
CA LEU A 228 7.42 17.59 19.83
C LEU A 228 8.75 16.87 19.66
N GLU A 229 8.67 15.62 19.27
CA GLU A 229 9.76 14.79 18.75
C GLU A 229 9.26 14.09 17.48
N LEU A 230 10.07 14.03 16.43
CA LEU A 230 9.70 13.40 15.16
C LEU A 230 10.70 12.31 14.76
N THR A 231 10.19 11.10 14.50
CA THR A 231 10.95 10.01 13.89
C THR A 231 10.45 9.75 12.47
N VAL A 232 11.35 9.87 11.48
CA VAL A 232 11.07 9.59 10.06
C VAL A 232 11.78 8.31 9.65
N LEU A 233 11.02 7.23 9.50
CA LEU A 233 11.52 5.90 9.15
C LEU A 233 11.50 5.70 7.64
N GLY A 234 12.59 5.14 7.09
CA GLY A 234 12.71 4.78 5.69
C GLY A 234 13.91 5.41 4.99
N GLU A 235 14.05 5.06 3.72
CA GLU A 235 15.14 5.48 2.84
C GLU A 235 14.60 6.01 1.52
N GLY A 236 15.42 6.74 0.78
CA GLY A 236 15.08 7.19 -0.55
C GLY A 236 15.92 8.37 -1.06
N PRO A 237 15.70 8.78 -2.32
CA PRO A 237 16.53 9.80 -2.97
C PRO A 237 16.50 11.19 -2.30
N ASP A 238 15.44 11.50 -1.54
CA ASP A 238 15.28 12.79 -0.87
C ASP A 238 15.93 12.84 0.53
N ARG A 239 16.57 11.73 1.01
CA ARG A 239 17.16 11.65 2.34
C ARG A 239 18.11 12.82 2.60
N GLY A 240 19.08 13.04 1.72
CA GLY A 240 20.07 14.12 1.88
C GLY A 240 19.46 15.53 1.89
N ARG A 241 18.30 15.70 1.23
CA ARG A 241 17.54 16.96 1.28
C ARG A 241 16.91 17.16 2.66
N VAL A 242 16.34 16.11 3.24
CA VAL A 242 15.72 16.14 4.57
C VAL A 242 16.79 16.37 5.64
N GLU A 243 17.90 15.64 5.61
CA GLU A 243 19.02 15.80 6.54
C GLU A 243 19.61 17.22 6.50
N ARG A 244 19.73 17.80 5.31
CA ARG A 244 20.17 19.19 5.15
C ARG A 244 19.19 20.15 5.81
N TYR A 245 17.89 20.00 5.55
CA TYR A 245 16.85 20.83 6.14
C TYR A 245 16.92 20.78 7.68
N VAL A 246 16.96 19.57 8.26
CA VAL A 246 17.06 19.35 9.70
C VAL A 246 18.28 20.06 10.29
N ARG A 247 19.44 19.93 9.68
CA ARG A 247 20.68 20.56 10.14
C ARG A 247 20.64 22.09 10.01
N ASP A 248 20.18 22.60 8.86
CA ASP A 248 20.20 24.05 8.57
C ASP A 248 19.20 24.82 9.46
N HIS A 249 18.16 24.14 9.98
CA HIS A 249 17.16 24.70 10.90
C HIS A 249 17.40 24.33 12.37
N GLY A 250 18.46 23.57 12.70
CA GLY A 250 18.80 23.18 14.06
C GLY A 250 17.74 22.30 14.74
N LEU A 251 17.08 21.39 13.98
CA LEU A 251 15.99 20.54 14.47
C LEU A 251 16.54 19.24 15.07
N ASP A 252 17.20 19.31 16.22
CA ASP A 252 17.82 18.18 16.93
C ASP A 252 16.81 17.13 17.46
N TRP A 253 15.55 17.49 17.55
CA TRP A 253 14.42 16.65 17.91
C TRP A 253 13.82 15.86 16.70
N VAL A 254 14.41 15.96 15.52
CA VAL A 254 14.03 15.19 14.31
C VAL A 254 15.03 14.08 14.05
N HIS A 255 14.57 12.83 14.08
CA HIS A 255 15.39 11.63 13.94
C HIS A 255 15.14 10.91 12.63
N LEU A 256 16.21 10.51 11.92
CA LEU A 256 16.22 9.85 10.62
C LEU A 256 16.99 8.51 10.70
N PRO A 257 16.50 7.50 11.43
CA PRO A 257 17.24 6.24 11.65
C PRO A 257 17.41 5.40 10.38
N GLY A 258 16.75 5.76 9.29
CA GLY A 258 16.83 5.01 8.04
C GLY A 258 15.82 3.89 7.92
N ARG A 259 16.18 2.84 7.16
CA ARG A 259 15.33 1.65 6.99
C ARG A 259 15.40 0.80 8.24
N VAL A 260 14.25 0.27 8.64
CA VAL A 260 14.08 -0.61 9.79
C VAL A 260 13.40 -1.93 9.36
N THR A 261 13.56 -3.00 10.13
CA THR A 261 12.81 -4.24 9.97
C THR A 261 11.34 -4.06 10.36
N ARG A 262 10.49 -5.03 10.06
CA ARG A 262 9.06 -4.99 10.48
C ARG A 262 8.93 -5.02 12.01
N GLU A 263 9.76 -5.79 12.69
CA GLU A 263 9.79 -5.90 14.15
C GLU A 263 10.20 -4.56 14.79
N GLU A 264 11.26 -3.93 14.27
CA GLU A 264 11.70 -2.61 14.70
C GLU A 264 10.63 -1.54 14.38
N LEU A 265 9.97 -1.63 13.22
CA LEU A 265 8.89 -0.72 12.84
C LEU A 265 7.73 -0.80 13.84
N ARG A 266 7.28 -2.02 14.17
CA ARG A 266 6.25 -2.25 15.19
C ARG A 266 6.66 -1.69 16.55
N ALA A 267 7.91 -1.93 16.99
CA ALA A 267 8.43 -1.40 18.24
C ALA A 267 8.48 0.14 18.24
N ARG A 268 8.89 0.76 17.12
CA ARG A 268 8.90 2.22 16.96
C ARG A 268 7.49 2.80 17.01
N TYR A 269 6.52 2.15 16.36
CA TYR A 269 5.12 2.57 16.46
C TYR A 269 4.60 2.46 17.91
N ALA A 270 4.86 1.35 18.58
CA ALA A 270 4.47 1.17 19.98
C ALA A 270 5.06 2.26 20.92
N ALA A 271 6.28 2.70 20.62
CA ALA A 271 6.97 3.76 21.39
C ALA A 271 6.56 5.18 20.99
N SER A 272 5.71 5.37 19.97
CA SER A 272 5.25 6.68 19.48
C SER A 272 3.83 6.99 19.97
N ASP A 273 3.37 8.21 19.73
CA ASP A 273 2.07 8.70 20.16
C ASP A 273 1.11 8.97 19.00
N VAL A 274 1.62 9.48 17.87
CA VAL A 274 0.84 9.84 16.69
C VAL A 274 1.60 9.48 15.42
N TYR A 275 0.90 8.92 14.45
CA TYR A 275 1.42 8.65 13.11
C TYR A 275 1.04 9.76 12.13
N LEU A 276 1.98 10.20 11.29
CA LEU A 276 1.76 11.24 10.28
C LEU A 276 1.77 10.67 8.86
N SER A 277 0.71 10.94 8.08
CA SER A 277 0.57 10.59 6.66
C SER A 277 0.37 11.84 5.80
N PRO A 278 1.44 12.57 5.42
CA PRO A 278 1.35 13.88 4.75
C PRO A 278 1.12 13.77 3.24
N ALA A 279 1.17 12.57 2.66
CA ALA A 279 1.09 12.36 1.22
C ALA A 279 -0.29 12.77 0.69
N ARG A 280 -0.32 13.61 -0.36
CA ARG A 280 -1.57 14.04 -1.04
C ARG A 280 -2.13 12.96 -1.94
N LEU A 281 -1.25 12.19 -2.59
CA LEU A 281 -1.59 11.06 -3.45
C LEU A 281 -1.23 9.75 -2.75
N GLU A 282 -2.04 9.38 -1.77
CA GLU A 282 -1.94 8.10 -1.06
C GLU A 282 -3.15 7.25 -1.41
N SER A 283 -2.92 6.16 -2.13
CA SER A 283 -4.00 5.29 -2.59
C SER A 283 -4.65 4.47 -1.48
N PHE A 284 -3.88 4.15 -0.42
CA PHE A 284 -4.38 3.40 0.72
C PHE A 284 -3.71 3.81 2.04
N GLY A 285 -2.38 3.71 2.12
CA GLY A 285 -1.62 4.05 3.32
C GLY A 285 -1.36 2.85 4.23
N ILE A 286 -0.72 1.81 3.71
CA ILE A 286 -0.42 0.57 4.48
C ILE A 286 0.29 0.90 5.79
N ALA A 287 1.33 1.74 5.77
CA ALA A 287 2.07 2.11 6.98
C ALA A 287 1.21 2.87 8.01
N ALA A 288 0.23 3.65 7.56
CA ALA A 288 -0.74 4.29 8.44
C ALA A 288 -1.73 3.27 9.03
N LEU A 289 -2.14 2.25 8.26
CA LEU A 289 -2.96 1.15 8.75
C LEU A 289 -2.21 0.31 9.80
N GLU A 290 -0.94 0.01 9.56
CA GLU A 290 -0.04 -0.66 10.50
C GLU A 290 0.06 0.12 11.83
N ALA A 291 0.31 1.42 11.74
CA ALA A 291 0.38 2.31 12.90
C ALA A 291 -0.96 2.38 13.67
N ARG A 292 -2.09 2.49 12.96
CA ARG A 292 -3.42 2.44 13.58
C ARG A 292 -3.64 1.12 14.32
N THR A 293 -3.20 0.00 13.75
CA THR A 293 -3.36 -1.33 14.36
C THR A 293 -2.53 -1.48 15.64
N VAL A 294 -1.40 -0.78 15.74
CA VAL A 294 -0.61 -0.65 16.99
C VAL A 294 -1.30 0.27 18.02
N GLY A 295 -2.38 0.94 17.63
CA GLY A 295 -3.13 1.86 18.48
C GLY A 295 -2.87 3.34 18.22
N LEU A 296 -1.94 3.73 17.34
CA LEU A 296 -1.64 5.14 17.12
C LEU A 296 -2.80 5.89 16.47
N PRO A 297 -3.20 7.06 17.01
CA PRO A 297 -3.94 8.04 16.22
C PRO A 297 -3.17 8.39 14.95
N VAL A 298 -3.87 8.48 13.83
CA VAL A 298 -3.27 8.81 12.53
C VAL A 298 -3.74 10.20 12.10
N ILE A 299 -2.81 11.10 11.77
CA ILE A 299 -3.15 12.35 11.07
C ILE A 299 -2.90 12.14 9.58
N GLY A 300 -3.96 12.12 8.79
CA GLY A 300 -3.93 11.89 7.34
C GLY A 300 -4.55 13.01 6.53
N ARG A 301 -4.32 12.97 5.22
CA ARG A 301 -4.87 13.95 4.27
C ARG A 301 -6.26 13.55 3.81
N GLN A 302 -7.17 14.52 3.75
CA GLN A 302 -8.45 14.38 3.07
C GLN A 302 -8.24 14.00 1.60
N GLY A 303 -9.10 13.14 1.06
CA GLY A 303 -8.96 12.64 -0.31
C GLY A 303 -7.81 11.65 -0.51
N SER A 304 -7.27 11.08 0.56
CA SER A 304 -6.34 9.96 0.54
C SER A 304 -7.01 8.68 1.04
N GLY A 305 -6.43 7.52 0.71
CA GLY A 305 -6.94 6.21 1.16
C GLY A 305 -6.88 5.99 2.67
N VAL A 306 -6.25 6.89 3.43
CA VAL A 306 -6.25 6.85 4.91
C VAL A 306 -7.67 7.00 5.47
N GLY A 307 -8.56 7.70 4.77
CA GLY A 307 -9.97 7.81 5.12
C GLY A 307 -10.75 6.49 5.13
N GLU A 308 -10.20 5.41 4.57
CA GLU A 308 -10.83 4.07 4.64
C GLU A 308 -10.85 3.49 6.07
N PHE A 309 -9.97 3.94 6.93
CA PHE A 309 -9.81 3.40 8.27
C PHE A 309 -9.58 4.46 9.36
N VAL A 310 -9.52 5.75 9.01
CA VAL A 310 -9.44 6.86 9.97
C VAL A 310 -10.69 7.71 9.89
N THR A 311 -11.35 7.88 11.04
CA THR A 311 -12.50 8.78 11.22
C THR A 311 -12.05 9.99 12.01
N ASP A 312 -12.22 11.18 11.43
CA ASP A 312 -11.81 12.45 12.04
C ASP A 312 -12.40 12.65 13.43
N GLY A 313 -11.57 13.05 14.40
CA GLY A 313 -11.95 13.28 15.78
C GLY A 313 -12.28 12.04 16.62
N VAL A 314 -12.30 10.83 16.00
CA VAL A 314 -12.64 9.56 16.66
C VAL A 314 -11.41 8.73 16.97
N ASN A 315 -10.66 8.40 15.94
CA ASN A 315 -9.49 7.53 16.04
C ASN A 315 -8.24 8.12 15.35
N GLY A 316 -8.32 9.36 14.93
CA GLY A 316 -7.27 10.14 14.28
C GLY A 316 -7.80 11.49 13.81
N ARG A 317 -7.05 12.16 12.95
CA ARG A 317 -7.43 13.43 12.33
C ARG A 317 -7.32 13.32 10.80
N VAL A 318 -8.31 13.88 10.09
CA VAL A 318 -8.31 13.97 8.61
C VAL A 318 -8.35 15.45 8.24
N VAL A 319 -7.28 15.94 7.62
CA VAL A 319 -7.06 17.36 7.35
C VAL A 319 -6.90 17.67 5.87
N ASP A 320 -7.30 18.85 5.43
CA ASP A 320 -7.29 19.27 4.03
C ASP A 320 -5.99 19.97 3.56
N SER A 321 -5.22 20.52 4.49
CA SER A 321 -4.02 21.33 4.22
C SER A 321 -2.83 20.98 5.11
N ASP A 322 -1.65 21.45 4.74
CA ASP A 322 -0.44 21.32 5.55
C ASP A 322 -0.54 22.17 6.81
N ASP A 323 -1.21 23.32 6.71
CA ASP A 323 -1.43 24.21 7.86
C ASP A 323 -2.42 23.59 8.85
N ALA A 324 -3.52 23.01 8.36
CA ALA A 324 -4.44 22.24 9.20
C ALA A 324 -3.76 21.04 9.87
N MET A 325 -2.80 20.38 9.17
CA MET A 325 -2.02 19.29 9.77
C MET A 325 -1.12 19.81 10.89
N ALA A 326 -0.46 20.95 10.69
CA ALA A 326 0.38 21.58 11.73
C ALA A 326 -0.45 21.99 12.96
N VAL A 327 -1.64 22.55 12.76
CA VAL A 327 -2.57 22.89 13.85
C VAL A 327 -3.02 21.63 14.59
N ALA A 328 -3.45 20.59 13.87
CA ALA A 328 -3.89 19.33 14.47
C ALA A 328 -2.78 18.66 15.33
N ILE A 329 -1.52 18.71 14.86
CA ILE A 329 -0.37 18.23 15.66
C ILE A 329 -0.21 19.05 16.93
N ALA A 330 -0.25 20.40 16.83
CA ALA A 330 -0.08 21.29 17.97
C ALA A 330 -1.21 21.12 18.98
N ASP A 331 -2.44 20.89 18.55
CA ASP A 331 -3.59 20.64 19.42
C ASP A 331 -3.43 19.34 20.19
N LEU A 332 -3.04 18.24 19.50
CA LEU A 332 -2.77 16.96 20.16
C LEU A 332 -1.57 17.03 21.12
N ALA A 333 -0.59 17.90 20.87
CA ALA A 333 0.53 18.12 21.80
C ALA A 333 0.07 18.79 23.10
N ARG A 334 -0.97 19.62 23.04
CA ARG A 334 -1.56 20.30 24.22
C ARG A 334 -2.61 19.48 24.93
N ASP A 335 -3.18 18.46 24.27
CA ASP A 335 -4.22 17.60 24.83
C ASP A 335 -3.81 16.11 24.80
N PRO A 336 -2.96 15.67 25.74
CA PRO A 336 -2.60 14.25 25.87
C PRO A 336 -3.80 13.33 26.14
N ALA A 337 -4.87 13.85 26.75
CA ALA A 337 -6.08 13.07 27.01
C ALA A 337 -6.81 12.72 25.72
N GLU A 338 -6.83 13.62 24.74
CA GLU A 338 -7.37 13.32 23.41
C GLU A 338 -6.56 12.23 22.69
N VAL A 339 -5.23 12.30 22.75
CA VAL A 339 -4.35 11.25 22.20
C VAL A 339 -4.64 9.90 22.86
N ALA A 340 -4.73 9.85 24.18
CA ALA A 340 -5.05 8.63 24.93
C ALA A 340 -6.43 8.07 24.55
N ARG A 341 -7.44 8.92 24.42
CA ARG A 341 -8.80 8.53 24.00
C ARG A 341 -8.82 7.92 22.59
N MET A 342 -8.15 8.56 21.62
CA MET A 342 -8.05 8.03 20.26
C MET A 342 -7.28 6.71 20.23
N ARG A 343 -6.20 6.59 21.02
CA ARG A 343 -5.43 5.36 21.16
C ARG A 343 -6.27 4.22 21.72
N ALA A 344 -6.99 4.46 22.81
CA ALA A 344 -7.89 3.49 23.41
C ALA A 344 -8.95 3.01 22.40
N ARG A 345 -9.47 3.93 21.58
CA ARG A 345 -10.42 3.60 20.51
C ARG A 345 -9.79 2.69 19.44
N ASN A 346 -8.58 2.99 18.99
CA ASN A 346 -7.86 2.17 18.00
C ASN A 346 -7.56 0.76 18.53
N LEU A 347 -7.20 0.63 19.81
CA LEU A 347 -6.94 -0.67 20.44
C LEU A 347 -8.22 -1.49 20.64
N ALA A 348 -9.33 -0.83 20.99
CA ALA A 348 -10.63 -1.48 21.21
C ALA A 348 -11.29 -1.92 19.89
N GLU A 349 -11.04 -1.19 18.80
CA GLU A 349 -11.66 -1.44 17.49
C GLU A 349 -10.59 -1.64 16.41
N PRO A 350 -10.12 -2.88 16.20
CA PRO A 350 -9.19 -3.20 15.12
C PRO A 350 -9.74 -2.79 13.75
N PRO A 351 -8.87 -2.48 12.77
CA PRO A 351 -9.31 -2.10 11.44
C PRO A 351 -10.04 -3.25 10.74
N ALA A 352 -11.05 -2.90 9.94
CA ALA A 352 -11.84 -3.86 9.18
C ALA A 352 -11.04 -4.53 8.03
N GLN A 353 -9.83 -4.09 7.78
CA GLN A 353 -8.92 -4.57 6.73
C GLN A 353 -8.11 -5.81 7.16
N GLU A 354 -8.60 -6.56 8.13
CA GLU A 354 -7.98 -7.80 8.57
C GLU A 354 -7.97 -8.84 7.42
N TRP A 355 -6.86 -9.59 7.29
CA TRP A 355 -6.62 -10.50 6.16
C TRP A 355 -7.72 -11.53 5.95
N SER A 356 -8.31 -12.07 7.00
CA SER A 356 -9.41 -13.05 6.88
C SER A 356 -10.61 -12.50 6.11
N ARG A 357 -10.89 -11.20 6.25
CA ARG A 357 -11.93 -10.50 5.49
C ARG A 357 -11.47 -10.16 4.08
N VAL A 358 -10.26 -9.61 3.94
CA VAL A 358 -9.73 -9.18 2.63
C VAL A 358 -9.57 -10.35 1.67
N ALA A 359 -9.11 -11.51 2.16
CA ALA A 359 -9.01 -12.72 1.34
C ALA A 359 -10.38 -13.18 0.82
N ARG A 360 -11.43 -13.10 1.65
CA ARG A 360 -12.80 -13.41 1.18
C ARG A 360 -13.31 -12.43 0.14
N LEU A 361 -12.97 -11.14 0.27
CA LEU A 361 -13.29 -10.13 -0.76
C LEU A 361 -12.54 -10.43 -2.07
N ALA A 362 -11.29 -10.87 -2.00
CA ALA A 362 -10.55 -11.29 -3.19
C ALA A 362 -11.22 -12.50 -3.87
N VAL A 363 -11.67 -13.50 -3.11
CA VAL A 363 -12.43 -14.65 -3.65
C VAL A 363 -13.73 -14.19 -4.32
N ALA A 364 -14.47 -13.26 -3.72
CA ALA A 364 -15.67 -12.69 -4.34
C ALA A 364 -15.37 -11.97 -5.68
N GLU A 365 -14.21 -11.27 -5.79
CA GLU A 365 -13.75 -10.71 -7.05
C GLU A 365 -13.42 -11.80 -8.09
N TYR A 366 -12.91 -12.97 -7.67
CA TYR A 366 -12.68 -14.11 -8.56
C TYR A 366 -13.99 -14.71 -9.07
N GLU A 367 -14.98 -14.87 -8.22
CA GLU A 367 -16.33 -15.33 -8.61
C GLU A 367 -16.96 -14.34 -9.60
N ARG A 368 -16.78 -13.04 -9.37
CA ARG A 368 -17.24 -12.00 -10.28
C ARG A 368 -16.54 -12.10 -11.64
N ALA A 369 -15.22 -12.32 -11.67
CA ALA A 369 -14.47 -12.50 -12.91
C ALA A 369 -14.96 -13.72 -13.71
N VAL A 370 -15.23 -14.83 -13.04
CA VAL A 370 -15.81 -16.04 -13.66
C VAL A 370 -17.20 -15.74 -14.25
N GLY A 371 -18.04 -15.00 -13.52
CA GLY A 371 -19.37 -14.61 -13.99
C GLY A 371 -19.36 -13.67 -15.20
N LEU A 372 -18.32 -12.85 -15.36
CA LEU A 372 -18.17 -11.92 -16.49
C LEU A 372 -17.73 -12.62 -17.80
N VAL A 373 -16.94 -13.70 -17.71
CA VAL A 373 -16.49 -14.46 -18.90
C VAL A 373 -17.58 -15.35 -19.44
N ARG A 374 -18.52 -15.80 -18.60
CA ARG A 374 -19.64 -16.68 -18.99
C ARG A 374 -20.81 -15.96 -19.67
N ARG A 375 -20.78 -14.62 -19.72
CA ARG A 375 -21.76 -13.78 -20.41
C ARG A 375 -21.31 -13.41 -21.81
#